data_1460a8cdb6388f7f7a6bc9b53a1ac731
#
_entry.id   1460a8cdb6388f7f7a6bc9b53a1ac731
#
_cell.length_a   1.000
_cell.length_b   1.000
_cell.length_c   1.000
_cell.angle_alpha   90.00
_cell.angle_beta   90.00
_cell.angle_gamma   90.00
#
_symmetry.space_group_name_H-M   'P 1'
#
loop_
_entity.id
_entity.type
_entity.pdbx_description
1 polymer ?
#
loop_
_entity_poly.entity_id
_entity_poly.type
_entity_poly.pdbx_seq_one_letter_code
_entity_poly.pdbx_strand_id
1 'polypeptide(L)'
;SGEVRIHGGDGVGRVTKPGLDQPVGEAAINHVPRAMIKEALEKEAESAGYAGGFDVTISIEGGEEVAKRTFNPHIGVEGGLSVLGTSGIVEPMSQQAILDTIQLEMNQAAPRAGSPRRLILAPGNYGLDYLHETYPELHTVPVVKTSNFIGDTLDMAAAARFEEVLLVGHVGKLVKVAGGIMNTHSLSLIHISEPTRPY
;
A
#
# COMPACT_ATOMS: atom_id res chain seq x y z
N SER A 1 -2.50 -29.08 21.05
CA SER A 1 -1.38 -28.17 20.85
C SER A 1 -1.56 -26.95 21.75
N GLY A 2 -0.47 -26.46 22.36
CA GLY A 2 -0.49 -25.25 23.15
C GLY A 2 -0.70 -23.98 22.27
N GLU A 3 -0.88 -22.83 22.93
CA GLU A 3 -1.08 -21.55 22.26
C GLU A 3 0.19 -21.10 21.52
N VAL A 4 0.06 -20.58 20.30
CA VAL A 4 1.14 -19.91 19.54
C VAL A 4 0.92 -18.40 19.63
N ARG A 5 1.87 -17.70 20.26
CA ARG A 5 1.89 -16.23 20.35
C ARG A 5 2.97 -15.67 19.46
N ILE A 6 2.66 -14.59 18.73
CA ILE A 6 3.59 -13.98 17.77
C ILE A 6 3.76 -12.50 18.12
N HIS A 7 4.99 -12.10 18.36
CA HIS A 7 5.40 -10.76 18.78
C HIS A 7 6.31 -10.10 17.74
N GLY A 8 6.27 -8.78 17.63
CA GLY A 8 7.26 -8.00 16.92
C GLY A 8 8.40 -7.60 17.84
N GLY A 9 9.62 -7.92 17.45
CA GLY A 9 10.87 -7.49 18.05
C GLY A 9 11.51 -6.33 17.30
N ASP A 10 12.83 -6.20 17.45
CA ASP A 10 13.61 -5.11 16.87
C ASP A 10 13.46 -5.06 15.34
N GLY A 11 13.29 -3.84 14.80
CA GLY A 11 13.14 -3.59 13.37
C GLY A 11 11.78 -3.96 12.77
N VAL A 12 10.86 -4.53 13.56
CA VAL A 12 9.45 -4.68 13.17
C VAL A 12 8.66 -3.47 13.64
N GLY A 13 7.96 -2.82 12.70
CA GLY A 13 7.20 -1.61 12.97
C GLY A 13 5.95 -1.86 13.82
N ARG A 14 5.41 -0.77 14.39
CA ARG A 14 4.13 -0.75 15.08
C ARG A 14 3.12 0.07 14.32
N VAL A 15 1.89 -0.37 14.36
CA VAL A 15 0.76 0.35 13.75
C VAL A 15 0.44 1.59 14.58
N THR A 16 0.44 2.78 13.95
CA THR A 16 0.16 4.07 14.59
C THR A 16 -1.11 4.73 14.06
N LYS A 17 -1.65 4.27 12.92
CA LYS A 17 -2.88 4.80 12.32
C LYS A 17 -3.91 3.68 12.10
N PRO A 18 -5.21 3.99 12.20
CA PRO A 18 -6.26 3.03 11.87
C PRO A 18 -6.32 2.76 10.37
N GLY A 19 -6.89 1.60 9.99
CA GLY A 19 -7.08 1.21 8.58
C GLY A 19 -6.06 0.19 8.08
N LEU A 20 -5.10 -0.20 8.92
CA LEU A 20 -4.20 -1.32 8.67
C LEU A 20 -4.83 -2.65 9.13
N ASP A 21 -4.24 -3.76 8.71
CA ASP A 21 -4.68 -5.11 9.07
C ASP A 21 -4.64 -5.36 10.60
N GLN A 22 -3.66 -4.77 11.28
CA GLN A 22 -3.52 -4.87 12.73
C GLN A 22 -4.05 -3.62 13.44
N PRO A 23 -4.57 -3.75 14.67
CA PRO A 23 -4.97 -2.62 15.50
C PRO A 23 -3.82 -1.66 15.81
N VAL A 24 -4.16 -0.41 16.09
CA VAL A 24 -3.18 0.59 16.55
C VAL A 24 -2.50 0.12 17.83
N GLY A 25 -1.18 0.22 17.87
CA GLY A 25 -0.31 -0.24 18.97
C GLY A 25 0.26 -1.65 18.77
N GLU A 26 -0.32 -2.46 17.89
CA GLU A 26 0.16 -3.81 17.61
C GLU A 26 1.36 -3.80 16.65
N ALA A 27 2.13 -4.91 16.67
CA ALA A 27 3.20 -5.12 15.71
C ALA A 27 2.63 -5.24 14.29
N ALA A 28 3.27 -4.58 13.34
CA ALA A 28 2.86 -4.57 11.95
C ALA A 28 3.18 -5.92 11.24
N ILE A 29 2.61 -6.99 11.76
CA ILE A 29 2.67 -8.35 11.22
C ILE A 29 1.24 -8.74 10.84
N ASN A 30 0.95 -8.78 9.54
CA ASN A 30 -0.39 -9.04 9.03
C ASN A 30 -0.92 -10.43 9.40
N HIS A 31 -2.23 -10.63 9.28
CA HIS A 31 -2.90 -11.89 9.67
C HIS A 31 -2.39 -13.09 8.87
N VAL A 32 -2.09 -12.93 7.57
CA VAL A 32 -1.61 -14.06 6.73
C VAL A 32 -0.24 -14.57 7.19
N PRO A 33 0.82 -13.75 7.35
CA PRO A 33 2.07 -14.19 7.94
C PRO A 33 1.91 -14.82 9.32
N ARG A 34 1.04 -14.26 10.17
CA ARG A 34 0.74 -14.86 11.49
C ARG A 34 0.14 -16.25 11.36
N ALA A 35 -0.83 -16.42 10.46
CA ALA A 35 -1.47 -17.71 10.20
C ALA A 35 -0.47 -18.75 9.66
N MET A 36 0.37 -18.37 8.71
CA MET A 36 1.40 -19.25 8.14
C MET A 36 2.41 -19.73 9.17
N ILE A 37 2.90 -18.82 10.03
CA ILE A 37 3.85 -19.16 11.12
C ILE A 37 3.17 -20.10 12.10
N LYS A 38 1.94 -19.81 12.50
CA LYS A 38 1.16 -20.65 13.41
C LYS A 38 0.97 -22.05 12.85
N GLU A 39 0.50 -22.17 11.63
CA GLU A 39 0.28 -23.45 10.94
C GLU A 39 1.56 -24.29 10.85
N ALA A 40 2.67 -23.65 10.46
CA ALA A 40 3.96 -24.34 10.38
C ALA A 40 4.40 -24.89 11.74
N LEU A 41 4.29 -24.10 12.81
CA LEU A 41 4.67 -24.51 14.16
C LEU A 41 3.75 -25.60 14.71
N GLU A 42 2.44 -25.52 14.47
CA GLU A 42 1.47 -26.53 14.88
C GLU A 42 1.75 -27.88 14.19
N LYS A 43 2.07 -27.85 12.91
CA LYS A 43 2.44 -29.04 12.13
C LYS A 43 3.73 -29.70 12.64
N GLU A 44 4.76 -28.90 12.93
CA GLU A 44 6.02 -29.41 13.47
C GLU A 44 5.84 -29.93 14.91
N ALA A 45 5.02 -29.27 15.73
CA ALA A 45 4.69 -29.74 17.07
C ALA A 45 3.97 -31.08 17.04
N GLU A 46 3.02 -31.26 16.15
CA GLU A 46 2.30 -32.53 15.95
C GLU A 46 3.27 -33.65 15.54
N SER A 47 4.12 -33.37 14.55
CA SER A 47 5.15 -34.30 14.08
C SER A 47 6.13 -34.73 15.16
N ALA A 48 6.50 -33.79 16.04
CA ALA A 48 7.42 -34.03 17.16
C ALA A 48 6.75 -34.57 18.44
N GLY A 49 5.42 -34.71 18.45
CA GLY A 49 4.67 -35.08 19.66
C GLY A 49 4.73 -34.02 20.77
N TYR A 50 4.97 -32.77 20.43
CA TYR A 50 5.10 -31.65 21.38
C TYR A 50 3.72 -31.05 21.70
N ALA A 51 3.36 -31.06 22.98
CA ALA A 51 2.06 -30.58 23.47
C ALA A 51 2.08 -29.13 24.02
N GLY A 52 3.25 -28.52 24.10
CA GLY A 52 3.44 -27.16 24.61
C GLY A 52 3.03 -26.08 23.63
N GLY A 53 3.12 -24.81 24.08
CA GLY A 53 2.92 -23.63 23.26
C GLY A 53 4.23 -23.04 22.73
N PHE A 54 4.11 -21.99 21.92
CA PHE A 54 5.24 -21.26 21.37
C PHE A 54 5.08 -19.76 21.59
N ASP A 55 6.15 -19.11 22.02
CA ASP A 55 6.33 -17.67 21.99
C ASP A 55 7.34 -17.33 20.88
N VAL A 56 6.87 -16.67 19.82
CA VAL A 56 7.65 -16.36 18.63
C VAL A 56 7.87 -14.85 18.55
N THR A 57 9.12 -14.42 18.50
CA THR A 57 9.47 -13.02 18.27
C THR A 57 10.10 -12.88 16.88
N ILE A 58 9.55 -12.00 16.06
CA ILE A 58 10.07 -11.69 14.74
C ILE A 58 10.85 -10.39 14.82
N SER A 59 12.14 -10.43 14.46
CA SER A 59 13.01 -9.27 14.39
C SER A 59 13.61 -9.13 13.00
N ILE A 60 13.87 -7.89 12.57
CA ILE A 60 14.44 -7.55 11.26
C ILE A 60 15.67 -6.69 11.49
N GLU A 61 16.85 -7.28 11.28
CA GLU A 61 18.11 -6.56 11.43
C GLU A 61 18.14 -5.32 10.50
N GLY A 62 18.45 -4.15 11.07
CA GLY A 62 18.46 -2.88 10.34
C GLY A 62 17.08 -2.38 9.89
N GLY A 63 15.99 -3.03 10.32
CA GLY A 63 14.64 -2.74 9.87
C GLY A 63 14.20 -1.29 10.11
N GLU A 64 14.61 -0.66 11.21
CA GLU A 64 14.30 0.74 11.50
C GLU A 64 14.90 1.70 10.46
N GLU A 65 16.15 1.50 10.07
CA GLU A 65 16.82 2.37 9.09
C GLU A 65 16.26 2.16 7.68
N VAL A 66 15.95 0.92 7.33
CA VAL A 66 15.33 0.62 6.04
C VAL A 66 13.92 1.21 5.97
N ALA A 67 13.15 1.13 7.06
CA ALA A 67 11.79 1.64 7.12
C ALA A 67 11.68 3.14 6.81
N LYS A 68 12.67 3.95 7.22
CA LYS A 68 12.73 5.39 6.92
C LYS A 68 12.71 5.71 5.42
N ARG A 69 13.15 4.77 4.58
CA ARG A 69 13.20 4.90 3.12
C ARG A 69 12.03 4.20 2.42
N THR A 70 11.11 3.63 3.19
CA THR A 70 9.92 2.95 2.68
C THR A 70 8.67 3.82 2.83
N PHE A 71 7.55 3.31 2.36
CA PHE A 71 6.24 3.94 2.52
C PHE A 71 5.64 3.78 3.92
N ASN A 72 6.22 2.91 4.76
CA ASN A 72 5.70 2.55 6.07
C ASN A 72 5.32 3.75 6.97
N PRO A 73 6.16 4.79 7.14
CA PRO A 73 5.79 5.93 7.97
C PRO A 73 4.56 6.69 7.46
N HIS A 74 4.36 6.74 6.13
CA HIS A 74 3.23 7.44 5.52
C HIS A 74 1.91 6.72 5.81
N ILE A 75 1.92 5.38 5.76
CA ILE A 75 0.73 4.55 6.00
C ILE A 75 0.46 4.28 7.48
N GLY A 76 1.31 4.75 8.38
CA GLY A 76 1.13 4.59 9.82
C GLY A 76 1.76 3.32 10.38
N VAL A 77 2.93 2.96 9.89
CA VAL A 77 3.82 1.96 10.50
C VAL A 77 5.12 2.64 10.87
N GLU A 78 5.44 2.69 12.15
CA GLU A 78 6.61 3.39 12.69
C GLU A 78 7.55 2.44 13.44
N GLY A 79 8.83 2.81 13.53
CA GLY A 79 9.86 2.07 14.27
C GLY A 79 10.37 0.82 13.58
N GLY A 80 9.96 0.52 12.35
CA GLY A 80 10.44 -0.64 11.61
C GLY A 80 9.65 -0.98 10.36
N LEU A 81 9.93 -2.14 9.81
CA LEU A 81 9.25 -2.68 8.63
C LEU A 81 7.97 -3.43 9.00
N SER A 82 7.02 -3.49 8.08
CA SER A 82 5.87 -4.37 8.18
C SER A 82 6.19 -5.76 7.60
N VAL A 83 5.63 -6.78 8.24
CA VAL A 83 5.65 -8.17 7.73
C VAL A 83 4.29 -8.44 7.09
N LEU A 84 4.27 -8.45 5.77
CA LEU A 84 3.05 -8.65 4.98
C LEU A 84 3.29 -9.66 3.87
N GLY A 85 2.23 -10.20 3.32
CA GLY A 85 2.27 -11.14 2.21
C GLY A 85 1.03 -12.01 2.20
N THR A 86 0.72 -12.58 1.04
CA THR A 86 -0.44 -13.45 0.84
C THR A 86 -0.06 -14.91 0.60
N SER A 87 1.21 -15.20 0.31
CA SER A 87 1.66 -16.53 -0.12
C SER A 87 3.02 -16.96 0.40
N GLY A 88 3.75 -16.14 1.14
CA GLY A 88 5.15 -16.41 1.54
C GLY A 88 6.16 -16.39 0.38
N ILE A 89 5.71 -16.22 -0.87
CA ILE A 89 6.56 -16.03 -2.04
C ILE A 89 6.76 -14.54 -2.26
N VAL A 90 8.01 -14.10 -2.36
CA VAL A 90 8.34 -12.70 -2.60
C VAL A 90 8.43 -12.46 -4.11
N GLU A 91 7.52 -11.65 -4.63
CA GLU A 91 7.59 -11.12 -5.98
C GLU A 91 8.07 -9.67 -5.93
N PRO A 92 9.35 -9.40 -6.21
CA PRO A 92 9.87 -8.04 -6.21
C PRO A 92 9.11 -7.15 -7.20
N MET A 93 8.70 -5.95 -6.77
CA MET A 93 7.97 -4.97 -7.59
C MET A 93 6.61 -5.49 -8.11
N SER A 94 5.94 -6.35 -7.36
CA SER A 94 4.60 -6.83 -7.69
C SER A 94 3.64 -5.66 -7.93
N GLN A 95 2.93 -5.70 -9.06
CA GLN A 95 1.87 -4.72 -9.36
C GLN A 95 0.77 -4.77 -8.28
N GLN A 96 0.46 -5.97 -7.80
CA GLN A 96 -0.52 -6.15 -6.72
C GLN A 96 -0.11 -5.43 -5.44
N ALA A 97 1.15 -5.49 -5.05
CA ALA A 97 1.63 -4.77 -3.86
C ALA A 97 1.47 -3.25 -3.98
N ILE A 98 1.62 -2.69 -5.18
CA ILE A 98 1.37 -1.27 -5.43
C ILE A 98 -0.13 -0.97 -5.32
N LEU A 99 -0.99 -1.80 -5.91
CA LEU A 99 -2.45 -1.65 -5.83
C LEU A 99 -2.95 -1.78 -4.38
N ASP A 100 -2.43 -2.73 -3.63
CA ASP A 100 -2.76 -2.91 -2.20
C ASP A 100 -2.37 -1.67 -1.38
N THR A 101 -1.23 -1.06 -1.69
CA THR A 101 -0.79 0.20 -1.06
C THR A 101 -1.74 1.35 -1.41
N ILE A 102 -2.12 1.49 -2.67
CA ILE A 102 -3.09 2.50 -3.13
C ILE A 102 -4.44 2.30 -2.42
N GLN A 103 -4.92 1.05 -2.34
CA GLN A 103 -6.17 0.75 -1.65
C GLN A 103 -6.11 1.12 -0.16
N LEU A 104 -4.98 0.88 0.48
CA LEU A 104 -4.79 1.26 1.87
C LEU A 104 -4.82 2.78 2.06
N GLU A 105 -4.09 3.54 1.23
CA GLU A 105 -4.15 5.02 1.24
C GLU A 105 -5.58 5.51 0.98
N MET A 106 -6.29 4.90 0.03
CA MET A 106 -7.67 5.21 -0.28
C MET A 106 -8.59 5.01 0.93
N ASN A 107 -8.43 3.90 1.65
CA ASN A 107 -9.21 3.61 2.85
C ASN A 107 -8.93 4.63 3.98
N GLN A 108 -7.68 5.08 4.12
CA GLN A 108 -7.31 6.12 5.09
C GLN A 108 -7.85 7.50 4.71
N ALA A 109 -7.90 7.79 3.41
CA ALA A 109 -8.44 9.03 2.85
C ALA A 109 -9.98 9.04 2.81
N ALA A 110 -10.64 7.88 3.01
CA ALA A 110 -12.07 7.73 2.86
C ALA A 110 -12.87 8.75 3.69
N PRO A 111 -13.92 9.33 3.11
CA PRO A 111 -14.68 10.39 3.76
C PRO A 111 -15.29 9.93 5.09
N ARG A 112 -15.07 10.72 6.13
CA ARG A 112 -15.76 10.56 7.41
C ARG A 112 -17.10 11.28 7.36
N ALA A 113 -18.04 10.90 8.22
CA ALA A 113 -19.34 11.56 8.32
C ALA A 113 -19.16 13.07 8.52
N GLY A 114 -19.74 13.88 7.62
CA GLY A 114 -19.67 15.35 7.66
C GLY A 114 -18.41 15.96 7.01
N SER A 115 -17.48 15.16 6.47
CA SER A 115 -16.31 15.66 5.73
C SER A 115 -16.64 15.88 4.25
N PRO A 116 -15.99 16.86 3.57
CA PRO A 116 -16.05 16.98 2.12
C PRO A 116 -15.56 15.69 1.44
N ARG A 117 -16.33 15.22 0.44
CA ARG A 117 -16.00 13.99 -0.30
C ARG A 117 -15.10 14.28 -1.49
N ARG A 118 -13.98 14.96 -1.21
CA ARG A 118 -13.00 15.40 -2.20
C ARG A 118 -11.72 14.61 -2.08
N LEU A 119 -11.09 14.33 -3.22
CA LEU A 119 -9.85 13.58 -3.31
C LEU A 119 -8.94 14.16 -4.38
N ILE A 120 -7.64 14.20 -4.10
CA ILE A 120 -6.62 14.47 -5.11
C ILE A 120 -5.92 13.18 -5.46
N LEU A 121 -5.84 12.87 -6.75
CA LEU A 121 -5.09 11.75 -7.30
C LEU A 121 -3.84 12.27 -8.02
N ALA A 122 -2.67 11.71 -7.70
CA ALA A 122 -1.41 12.14 -8.29
C ALA A 122 -0.57 10.95 -8.76
N PRO A 123 -0.29 10.82 -10.07
CA PRO A 123 0.59 9.78 -10.62
C PRO A 123 2.07 9.93 -10.23
N GLY A 124 2.46 11.00 -9.61
CA GLY A 124 3.83 11.28 -9.17
C GLY A 124 3.93 12.61 -8.43
N ASN A 125 5.15 12.97 -8.00
CA ASN A 125 5.36 14.13 -7.15
C ASN A 125 5.20 15.48 -7.88
N TYR A 126 5.57 15.58 -9.15
CA TYR A 126 5.51 16.85 -9.91
C TYR A 126 4.15 17.57 -9.85
N GLY A 127 3.06 16.78 -9.94
CA GLY A 127 1.72 17.36 -9.82
C GLY A 127 1.43 17.88 -8.43
N LEU A 128 1.92 17.20 -7.40
CA LEU A 128 1.74 17.60 -6.00
C LEU A 128 2.55 18.85 -5.66
N ASP A 129 3.81 18.91 -6.09
CA ASP A 129 4.68 20.07 -5.87
C ASP A 129 4.03 21.31 -6.49
N TYR A 130 3.58 21.22 -7.75
CA TYR A 130 2.86 22.30 -8.42
C TYR A 130 1.57 22.70 -7.67
N LEU A 131 0.80 21.74 -7.22
CA LEU A 131 -0.46 21.98 -6.52
C LEU A 131 -0.22 22.68 -5.18
N HIS A 132 0.77 22.26 -4.43
CA HIS A 132 1.13 22.86 -3.15
C HIS A 132 1.62 24.32 -3.29
N GLU A 133 2.37 24.61 -4.36
CA GLU A 133 2.87 25.95 -4.62
C GLU A 133 1.77 26.90 -5.13
N THR A 134 0.86 26.37 -5.97
CA THR A 134 -0.09 27.21 -6.71
C THR A 134 -1.46 27.31 -6.03
N TYR A 135 -1.89 26.26 -5.29
CA TYR A 135 -3.22 26.14 -4.70
C TYR A 135 -3.16 25.72 -3.22
N PRO A 136 -2.64 26.59 -2.34
CA PRO A 136 -2.46 26.26 -0.92
C PRO A 136 -3.78 25.92 -0.20
N GLU A 137 -4.93 26.40 -0.70
CA GLU A 137 -6.25 26.05 -0.17
C GLU A 137 -6.61 24.57 -0.31
N LEU A 138 -5.94 23.83 -1.18
CA LEU A 138 -6.16 22.39 -1.37
C LEU A 138 -5.32 21.51 -0.43
N HIS A 139 -4.49 22.08 0.44
CA HIS A 139 -3.65 21.31 1.37
C HIS A 139 -4.44 20.44 2.35
N THR A 140 -5.70 20.77 2.58
CA THR A 140 -6.58 20.00 3.48
C THR A 140 -7.29 18.83 2.78
N VAL A 141 -7.23 18.79 1.45
CA VAL A 141 -7.84 17.70 0.66
C VAL A 141 -6.91 16.49 0.69
N PRO A 142 -7.42 15.29 1.04
CA PRO A 142 -6.59 14.10 1.05
C PRO A 142 -6.03 13.79 -0.33
N VAL A 143 -4.81 13.29 -0.35
CA VAL A 143 -4.07 12.93 -1.57
C VAL A 143 -3.80 11.43 -1.56
N VAL A 144 -4.03 10.78 -2.71
CA VAL A 144 -3.63 9.39 -2.94
C VAL A 144 -2.72 9.32 -4.17
N LYS A 145 -1.58 8.64 -4.03
CA LYS A 145 -0.64 8.45 -5.14
C LYS A 145 -1.04 7.24 -5.98
N THR A 146 -1.33 7.48 -7.26
CA THR A 146 -1.82 6.43 -8.17
C THR A 146 -0.72 5.62 -8.84
N SER A 147 0.54 6.07 -8.79
CA SER A 147 1.61 5.53 -9.65
C SER A 147 1.18 5.53 -11.12
N ASN A 148 1.19 4.37 -11.77
CA ASN A 148 0.71 4.20 -13.15
C ASN A 148 -0.73 3.63 -13.23
N PHE A 149 -1.33 3.26 -12.10
CA PHE A 149 -2.63 2.56 -11.99
C PHE A 149 -3.78 3.55 -11.83
N ILE A 150 -3.93 4.46 -12.80
CA ILE A 150 -4.91 5.55 -12.69
C ILE A 150 -6.33 4.99 -12.75
N GLY A 151 -6.60 4.01 -13.64
CA GLY A 151 -7.91 3.38 -13.76
C GLY A 151 -8.34 2.69 -12.46
N ASP A 152 -7.50 1.76 -11.99
CA ASP A 152 -7.77 1.04 -10.73
C ASP A 152 -8.00 2.00 -9.56
N THR A 153 -7.22 3.10 -9.51
CA THR A 153 -7.36 4.11 -8.44
C THR A 153 -8.66 4.90 -8.55
N LEU A 154 -9.13 5.21 -9.75
CA LEU A 154 -10.43 5.84 -9.97
C LEU A 154 -11.57 4.93 -9.54
N ASP A 155 -11.49 3.63 -9.85
CA ASP A 155 -12.48 2.65 -9.40
C ASP A 155 -12.50 2.52 -7.87
N MET A 156 -11.34 2.51 -7.22
CA MET A 156 -11.22 2.54 -5.77
C MET A 156 -11.84 3.82 -5.17
N ALA A 157 -11.62 4.99 -5.79
CA ALA A 157 -12.19 6.26 -5.34
C ALA A 157 -13.72 6.26 -5.44
N ALA A 158 -14.26 5.71 -6.54
CA ALA A 158 -15.71 5.55 -6.72
C ALA A 158 -16.31 4.59 -5.68
N ALA A 159 -15.66 3.46 -5.42
CA ALA A 159 -16.06 2.50 -4.39
C ALA A 159 -16.03 3.11 -2.97
N ALA A 160 -15.04 3.97 -2.68
CA ALA A 160 -14.92 4.73 -1.44
C ALA A 160 -15.91 5.93 -1.35
N ARG A 161 -16.74 6.14 -2.37
CA ARG A 161 -17.78 7.18 -2.45
C ARG A 161 -17.25 8.62 -2.39
N PHE A 162 -16.09 8.89 -2.98
CA PHE A 162 -15.68 10.26 -3.26
C PHE A 162 -16.58 10.86 -4.35
N GLU A 163 -16.96 12.13 -4.19
CA GLU A 163 -17.86 12.84 -5.10
C GLU A 163 -17.10 13.75 -6.06
N GLU A 164 -15.96 14.27 -5.61
CA GLU A 164 -15.09 15.13 -6.41
C GLU A 164 -13.66 14.54 -6.42
N VAL A 165 -13.12 14.34 -7.60
CA VAL A 165 -11.74 13.83 -7.78
C VAL A 165 -10.98 14.79 -8.69
N LEU A 166 -9.86 15.33 -8.17
CA LEU A 166 -8.92 16.14 -8.93
C LEU A 166 -7.71 15.28 -9.31
N LEU A 167 -7.54 15.00 -10.59
CA LEU A 167 -6.35 14.31 -11.10
C LEU A 167 -5.28 15.34 -11.50
N VAL A 168 -4.13 15.31 -10.81
CA VAL A 168 -3.02 16.27 -11.00
C VAL A 168 -1.75 15.52 -11.36
N GLY A 169 -1.14 15.84 -12.49
CA GLY A 169 0.06 15.16 -12.92
C GLY A 169 0.73 15.79 -14.14
N HIS A 170 1.88 15.24 -14.52
CA HIS A 170 2.59 15.67 -15.71
C HIS A 170 1.77 15.39 -16.98
N VAL A 171 1.78 16.33 -17.93
CA VAL A 171 1.03 16.24 -19.18
C VAL A 171 1.25 14.94 -19.94
N GLY A 172 2.49 14.40 -19.94
CA GLY A 172 2.82 13.14 -20.60
C GLY A 172 2.08 11.91 -20.05
N LYS A 173 1.61 11.94 -18.79
CA LYS A 173 0.72 10.91 -18.24
C LYS A 173 -0.75 11.22 -18.53
N LEU A 174 -1.15 12.47 -18.34
CA LEU A 174 -2.55 12.89 -18.51
C LEU A 174 -3.04 12.74 -19.97
N VAL A 175 -2.18 13.01 -20.97
CA VAL A 175 -2.54 12.80 -22.38
C VAL A 175 -2.82 11.31 -22.69
N LYS A 176 -2.14 10.39 -22.02
CA LYS A 176 -2.41 8.95 -22.16
C LYS A 176 -3.80 8.59 -21.59
N VAL A 177 -4.13 9.14 -20.44
CA VAL A 177 -5.46 8.98 -19.83
C VAL A 177 -6.55 9.54 -20.73
N ALA A 178 -6.33 10.72 -21.33
CA ALA A 178 -7.24 11.29 -22.32
C ALA A 178 -7.43 10.40 -23.55
N GLY A 179 -6.39 9.61 -23.91
CA GLY A 179 -6.45 8.59 -24.96
C GLY A 179 -7.05 7.24 -24.49
N GLY A 180 -7.60 7.17 -23.29
CA GLY A 180 -8.21 5.94 -22.75
C GLY A 180 -7.23 4.95 -22.12
N ILE A 181 -5.95 5.33 -21.96
CA ILE A 181 -4.91 4.46 -21.40
C ILE A 181 -4.88 4.65 -19.87
N MET A 182 -5.50 3.75 -19.15
CA MET A 182 -5.68 3.85 -17.70
C MET A 182 -4.50 3.31 -16.88
N ASN A 183 -3.65 2.44 -17.46
CA ASN A 183 -2.35 2.11 -16.91
C ASN A 183 -1.26 2.81 -17.73
N THR A 184 -0.66 3.85 -17.16
CA THR A 184 0.28 4.74 -17.88
C THR A 184 1.73 4.25 -17.87
N HIS A 185 1.99 3.00 -17.46
CA HIS A 185 3.32 2.41 -17.52
C HIS A 185 3.83 2.34 -18.97
N SER A 186 5.10 2.69 -19.17
CA SER A 186 5.67 2.78 -20.53
C SER A 186 5.65 1.43 -21.28
N LEU A 187 5.87 0.32 -20.56
CA LEU A 187 5.85 -1.01 -21.17
C LEU A 187 4.46 -1.46 -21.64
N SER A 188 3.39 -0.94 -21.04
CA SER A 188 2.01 -1.23 -21.47
C SER A 188 1.67 -0.60 -22.82
N LEU A 189 2.54 0.26 -23.34
CA LEU A 189 2.29 1.08 -24.53
C LEU A 189 3.14 0.67 -25.74
N ILE A 190 4.05 -0.28 -25.60
CA ILE A 190 4.97 -0.71 -26.67
C ILE A 190 4.19 -1.16 -27.91
N HIS A 191 3.01 -1.77 -27.73
CA HIS A 191 2.16 -2.26 -28.83
C HIS A 191 1.20 -1.21 -29.40
N ILE A 192 1.03 -0.07 -28.74
CA ILE A 192 0.08 0.99 -29.17
C ILE A 192 0.80 2.12 -29.93
N SER A 193 2.11 2.25 -29.73
CA SER A 193 2.93 3.34 -30.26
C SER A 193 3.78 2.96 -31.48
N GLU A 194 3.57 1.81 -32.09
CA GLU A 194 4.20 1.56 -33.39
C GLU A 194 3.57 2.50 -34.43
N PRO A 195 4.34 3.45 -35.00
CA PRO A 195 3.84 4.22 -36.11
C PRO A 195 3.58 3.25 -37.26
N THR A 196 2.33 3.13 -37.67
CA THR A 196 2.00 2.51 -38.95
C THR A 196 2.84 3.20 -40.01
N ARG A 197 3.88 2.49 -40.50
CA ARG A 197 4.63 3.00 -41.68
C ARG A 197 3.65 3.13 -42.83
N PRO A 198 3.50 4.30 -43.42
CA PRO A 198 2.78 4.39 -44.70
C PRO A 198 3.61 3.61 -45.73
N TYR A 199 2.96 2.71 -46.43
CA TYR A 199 3.50 2.04 -47.60
C TYR A 199 3.68 3.06 -48.73
#